data_e0e3abafc5d7152803ff646893e79b15
#
_entry.id   e0e3abafc5d7152803ff646893e79b15
#
_cell.length_a   1.000
_cell.length_b   1.000
_cell.length_c   1.000
_cell.angle_alpha   90.00
_cell.angle_beta   90.00
_cell.angle_gamma   90.00
#
_symmetry.space_group_name_H-M   'P 1'
#
loop_
_entity.id
_entity.type
_entity.pdbx_description
1 polymer ?
#
loop_
_entity_poly.entity_id
_entity_poly.type
_entity_poly.pdbx_seq_one_letter_code
_entity_poly.pdbx_strand_id
1 'polypeptide(L)'
;MLCAPSLADVPVTIRSRCRHVQLRTPSTKSVEEFLLTNTKVDSKTASFAARVSQGHVGRARFIATNSEAQTRRKAVLSLPTSLRDIDSCFKAAQILLELAERQAESESAEKDAQELKELQDAYQGTGRGLISGGAKAVKELEKEQKSSKTRAIRDNIDGALLDIATFYRDVLVFQSQSEEILNIDLEDIISNYARTTSAKRTIQQIEAVLEARTNLSRNAAPLATLEALFCALK
;
A
#
# COMPACT_ATOMS: atom_id res chain seq x y z
N MET A 1 20.62 14.18 5.55
CA MET A 1 19.20 14.50 5.72
C MET A 1 18.54 13.28 6.33
N LEU A 2 17.71 13.45 7.37
CA LEU A 2 16.94 12.38 7.99
C LEU A 2 15.46 12.62 7.69
N CYS A 3 14.74 11.59 7.26
CA CYS A 3 13.29 11.62 7.04
C CYS A 3 12.63 10.65 8.02
N ALA A 4 11.58 11.08 8.70
CA ALA A 4 10.80 10.25 9.61
C ALA A 4 9.32 10.59 9.50
N PRO A 5 8.41 9.64 9.73
CA PRO A 5 6.97 9.88 9.68
C PRO A 5 6.52 10.88 10.74
N SER A 6 7.09 10.82 11.92
CA SER A 6 6.80 11.76 13.01
C SER A 6 8.07 12.13 13.79
N LEU A 7 8.00 13.24 14.53
CA LEU A 7 9.06 13.64 15.44
C LEU A 7 9.31 12.63 16.58
N ALA A 8 8.29 11.88 16.96
CA ALA A 8 8.37 10.89 18.02
C ALA A 8 9.22 9.67 17.61
N ASP A 9 9.32 9.40 16.30
CA ASP A 9 10.11 8.29 15.77
C ASP A 9 11.61 8.56 15.73
N VAL A 10 12.02 9.82 16.03
CA VAL A 10 13.42 10.21 16.05
C VAL A 10 13.91 10.35 17.50
N PRO A 11 14.97 9.60 17.90
CA PRO A 11 15.57 9.74 19.24
C PRO A 11 15.87 11.19 19.60
N VAL A 12 15.60 11.56 20.85
CA VAL A 12 15.77 12.95 21.34
C VAL A 12 17.17 13.47 21.11
N THR A 13 18.20 12.63 21.23
CA THR A 13 19.62 12.97 21.01
C THR A 13 19.92 13.38 19.57
N ILE A 14 19.23 12.82 18.60
CA ILE A 14 19.34 13.18 17.18
C ILE A 14 18.49 14.41 16.90
N ARG A 15 17.25 14.41 17.38
CA ARG A 15 16.29 15.51 17.18
C ARG A 15 16.84 16.85 17.69
N SER A 16 17.49 16.87 18.83
CA SER A 16 18.07 18.09 19.42
C SER A 16 19.22 18.71 18.59
N ARG A 17 19.82 17.94 17.67
CA ARG A 17 20.93 18.37 16.80
C ARG A 17 20.51 18.64 15.36
N CYS A 18 19.23 18.46 15.05
CA CYS A 18 18.69 18.62 13.69
C CYS A 18 17.72 19.79 13.64
N ARG A 19 17.72 20.51 12.51
CA ARG A 19 16.65 21.45 12.20
C ARG A 19 15.43 20.64 11.73
N HIS A 20 14.31 20.83 12.39
CA HIS A 20 13.04 20.22 12.02
C HIS A 20 12.34 21.01 10.91
N VAL A 21 11.95 20.33 9.85
CA VAL A 21 11.12 20.86 8.76
C VAL A 21 9.91 19.95 8.61
N GLN A 22 8.73 20.46 8.96
CA GLN A 22 7.48 19.71 8.80
C GLN A 22 6.98 19.84 7.37
N LEU A 23 6.82 18.70 6.69
CA LEU A 23 6.17 18.64 5.40
C LEU A 23 4.66 18.53 5.58
N ARG A 24 3.89 19.34 4.84
CA ARG A 24 2.43 19.28 4.83
C ARG A 24 1.97 18.29 3.76
N THR A 25 0.91 17.54 4.04
CA THR A 25 0.24 16.73 3.03
C THR A 25 -0.31 17.64 1.93
N PRO A 26 0.03 17.38 0.65
CA PRO A 26 -0.50 18.18 -0.47
C PRO A 26 -2.02 18.06 -0.57
N SER A 27 -2.68 19.12 -1.05
CA SER A 27 -4.10 19.07 -1.37
C SER A 27 -4.36 18.17 -2.59
N THR A 28 -5.57 17.63 -2.72
CA THR A 28 -5.98 16.85 -3.89
C THR A 28 -5.71 17.62 -5.19
N LYS A 29 -6.01 18.93 -5.21
CA LYS A 29 -5.77 19.80 -6.36
C LYS A 29 -4.28 19.91 -6.71
N SER A 30 -3.41 20.06 -5.69
CA SER A 30 -1.96 20.13 -5.94
C SER A 30 -1.40 18.80 -6.46
N VAL A 31 -1.95 17.65 -6.02
CA VAL A 31 -1.57 16.34 -6.55
C VAL A 31 -2.07 16.16 -7.98
N GLU A 32 -3.28 16.60 -8.30
CA GLU A 32 -3.83 16.57 -9.65
C GLU A 32 -2.99 17.40 -10.62
N GLU A 33 -2.66 18.66 -10.27
CA GLU A 33 -1.80 19.54 -11.05
C GLU A 33 -0.40 18.92 -11.27
N PHE A 34 0.15 18.29 -10.23
CA PHE A 34 1.42 17.57 -10.35
C PHE A 34 1.34 16.42 -11.35
N LEU A 35 0.26 15.62 -11.33
CA LEU A 35 0.07 14.51 -12.28
C LEU A 35 -0.06 15.01 -13.70
N LEU A 36 -0.87 16.04 -13.94
CA LEU A 36 -1.07 16.63 -15.28
C LEU A 36 0.23 17.21 -15.84
N THR A 37 1.09 17.77 -14.99
CA THR A 37 2.36 18.38 -15.43
C THR A 37 3.46 17.35 -15.66
N ASN A 38 3.52 16.28 -14.84
CA ASN A 38 4.65 15.35 -14.79
C ASN A 38 4.35 13.98 -15.41
N THR A 39 3.11 13.73 -15.84
CA THR A 39 2.71 12.47 -16.48
C THR A 39 1.87 12.74 -17.72
N LYS A 40 1.70 11.73 -18.58
CA LYS A 40 0.90 11.83 -19.81
C LYS A 40 -0.53 11.29 -19.61
N VAL A 41 -1.10 11.47 -18.44
CA VAL A 41 -2.45 10.98 -18.12
C VAL A 41 -3.50 12.03 -18.43
N ASP A 42 -4.71 11.59 -18.72
CA ASP A 42 -5.85 12.48 -18.94
C ASP A 42 -6.36 13.08 -17.61
N SER A 43 -7.13 14.16 -17.71
CA SER A 43 -7.64 14.89 -16.53
C SER A 43 -8.51 14.01 -15.62
N LYS A 44 -9.31 13.09 -16.19
CA LYS A 44 -10.16 12.19 -15.39
C LYS A 44 -9.32 11.24 -14.53
N THR A 45 -8.30 10.63 -15.14
CA THR A 45 -7.37 9.73 -14.44
C THR A 45 -6.55 10.49 -13.40
N ALA A 46 -6.08 11.70 -13.69
CA ALA A 46 -5.35 12.54 -12.76
C ALA A 46 -6.21 12.91 -11.54
N SER A 47 -7.43 13.37 -11.76
CA SER A 47 -8.37 13.75 -10.71
C SER A 47 -8.75 12.55 -9.83
N PHE A 48 -9.05 11.39 -10.44
CA PHE A 48 -9.31 10.14 -9.73
C PHE A 48 -8.13 9.73 -8.86
N ALA A 49 -6.92 9.63 -9.44
CA ALA A 49 -5.72 9.21 -8.73
C ALA A 49 -5.34 10.16 -7.59
N ALA A 50 -5.46 11.48 -7.81
CA ALA A 50 -5.23 12.50 -6.78
C ALA A 50 -6.17 12.33 -5.58
N ARG A 51 -7.44 12.06 -5.84
CA ARG A 51 -8.47 11.88 -4.80
C ARG A 51 -8.21 10.64 -3.96
N VAL A 52 -8.05 9.48 -4.59
CA VAL A 52 -7.89 8.20 -3.88
C VAL A 52 -6.52 8.02 -3.21
N SER A 53 -5.54 8.85 -3.57
CA SER A 53 -4.20 8.83 -2.97
C SER A 53 -4.07 9.56 -1.64
N GLN A 54 -5.07 10.38 -1.28
CA GLN A 54 -5.10 11.17 -0.04
C GLN A 54 -3.83 12.01 0.19
N GLY A 55 -3.32 12.64 -0.86
CA GLY A 55 -2.13 13.49 -0.81
C GLY A 55 -0.79 12.74 -0.93
N HIS A 56 -0.80 11.42 -1.09
CA HIS A 56 0.43 10.66 -1.31
C HIS A 56 0.82 10.68 -2.79
N VAL A 57 1.69 11.62 -3.18
CA VAL A 57 2.08 11.88 -4.58
C VAL A 57 2.61 10.64 -5.31
N GLY A 58 3.46 9.83 -4.66
CA GLY A 58 4.00 8.60 -5.24
C GLY A 58 2.89 7.59 -5.56
N ARG A 59 1.95 7.39 -4.65
CA ARG A 59 0.78 6.53 -4.86
C ARG A 59 -0.14 7.07 -5.95
N ALA A 60 -0.38 8.39 -5.98
CA ALA A 60 -1.16 9.03 -7.03
C ALA A 60 -0.57 8.77 -8.41
N ARG A 61 0.74 8.97 -8.55
CA ARG A 61 1.46 8.69 -9.80
C ARG A 61 1.36 7.22 -10.21
N PHE A 62 1.56 6.30 -9.26
CA PHE A 62 1.48 4.86 -9.54
C PHE A 62 0.09 4.46 -10.03
N ILE A 63 -0.98 4.89 -9.35
CA ILE A 63 -2.37 4.62 -9.75
C ILE A 63 -2.69 5.26 -11.11
N ALA A 64 -2.20 6.46 -11.36
CA ALA A 64 -2.46 7.17 -12.61
C ALA A 64 -1.78 6.54 -13.83
N THR A 65 -0.57 5.99 -13.66
CA THR A 65 0.24 5.50 -14.79
C THR A 65 0.20 3.99 -14.99
N ASN A 66 -0.39 3.23 -14.04
CA ASN A 66 -0.41 1.77 -14.08
C ASN A 66 -1.85 1.24 -14.03
N SER A 67 -2.32 0.69 -15.16
CA SER A 67 -3.66 0.09 -15.26
C SER A 67 -3.86 -1.14 -14.39
N GLU A 68 -2.80 -1.90 -14.14
CA GLU A 68 -2.85 -3.05 -13.23
C GLU A 68 -3.07 -2.60 -11.79
N ALA A 69 -2.50 -1.46 -11.37
CA ALA A 69 -2.74 -0.89 -10.06
C ALA A 69 -4.23 -0.53 -9.86
N GLN A 70 -4.88 0.02 -10.88
CA GLN A 70 -6.31 0.31 -10.84
C GLN A 70 -7.16 -0.97 -10.74
N THR A 71 -6.82 -1.99 -11.53
CA THR A 71 -7.51 -3.30 -11.51
C THR A 71 -7.35 -3.96 -10.13
N ARG A 72 -6.14 -3.96 -9.59
CA ARG A 72 -5.84 -4.50 -8.26
C ARG A 72 -6.62 -3.76 -7.17
N ARG A 73 -6.65 -2.42 -7.21
CA ARG A 73 -7.43 -1.63 -6.28
C ARG A 73 -8.92 -2.00 -6.31
N LYS A 74 -9.50 -2.19 -7.49
CA LYS A 74 -10.89 -2.66 -7.62
C LYS A 74 -11.08 -4.04 -7.00
N ALA A 75 -10.15 -4.96 -7.21
CA ALA A 75 -10.18 -6.29 -6.60
C ALA A 75 -10.13 -6.19 -5.05
N VAL A 76 -9.23 -5.37 -4.49
CA VAL A 76 -9.15 -5.14 -3.03
C VAL A 76 -10.47 -4.57 -2.49
N LEU A 77 -11.05 -3.57 -3.16
CA LEU A 77 -12.28 -2.90 -2.72
C LEU A 77 -13.55 -3.75 -2.90
N SER A 78 -13.49 -4.85 -3.65
CA SER A 78 -14.57 -5.82 -3.72
C SER A 78 -14.59 -6.81 -2.53
N LEU A 79 -13.47 -6.97 -1.81
CA LEU A 79 -13.35 -7.93 -0.72
C LEU A 79 -14.33 -7.65 0.43
N PRO A 80 -14.52 -6.40 0.94
CA PRO A 80 -15.45 -6.12 2.01
C PRO A 80 -16.89 -6.55 1.75
N THR A 81 -17.33 -6.51 0.49
CA THR A 81 -18.71 -6.88 0.09
C THR A 81 -18.88 -8.36 -0.19
N SER A 82 -17.80 -9.13 -0.24
CA SER A 82 -17.81 -10.57 -0.51
C SER A 82 -17.89 -11.46 0.73
N LEU A 83 -17.79 -10.87 1.93
CA LEU A 83 -17.72 -11.60 3.19
C LEU A 83 -19.09 -12.13 3.61
N ARG A 84 -19.29 -13.44 3.52
CA ARG A 84 -20.57 -14.11 3.87
C ARG A 84 -20.41 -15.06 5.06
N ASP A 85 -19.31 -15.78 5.12
CA ASP A 85 -18.98 -16.79 6.12
C ASP A 85 -17.48 -16.77 6.47
N ILE A 86 -17.04 -17.63 7.36
CA ILE A 86 -15.64 -17.70 7.78
C ILE A 86 -14.72 -18.12 6.62
N ASP A 87 -15.18 -19.01 5.75
CA ASP A 87 -14.42 -19.46 4.59
C ASP A 87 -14.14 -18.30 3.62
N SER A 88 -15.13 -17.45 3.35
CA SER A 88 -14.97 -16.24 2.54
C SER A 88 -14.01 -15.23 3.19
N CYS A 89 -13.94 -15.14 4.53
CA CYS A 89 -12.98 -14.29 5.23
C CYS A 89 -11.55 -14.77 5.01
N PHE A 90 -11.29 -16.08 5.16
CA PHE A 90 -9.96 -16.64 4.91
C PHE A 90 -9.54 -16.53 3.44
N LYS A 91 -10.47 -16.76 2.50
CA LYS A 91 -10.22 -16.55 1.07
C LYS A 91 -9.88 -15.09 0.77
N ALA A 92 -10.59 -14.13 1.35
CA ALA A 92 -10.30 -12.71 1.19
C ALA A 92 -8.90 -12.35 1.71
N ALA A 93 -8.49 -12.90 2.85
CA ALA A 93 -7.16 -12.70 3.41
C ALA A 93 -6.06 -13.24 2.48
N GLN A 94 -6.26 -14.44 1.93
CA GLN A 94 -5.35 -15.05 0.98
C GLN A 94 -5.25 -14.24 -0.32
N ILE A 95 -6.38 -13.83 -0.90
CA ILE A 95 -6.41 -13.02 -2.12
C ILE A 95 -5.64 -11.70 -1.92
N LEU A 96 -5.86 -11.01 -0.80
CA LEU A 96 -5.17 -9.75 -0.53
C LEU A 96 -3.66 -9.96 -0.38
N LEU A 97 -3.23 -11.01 0.33
CA LEU A 97 -1.82 -11.34 0.46
C LEU A 97 -1.19 -11.65 -0.90
N GLU A 98 -1.81 -12.50 -1.72
CA GLU A 98 -1.32 -12.83 -3.06
C GLU A 98 -1.21 -11.59 -3.98
N LEU A 99 -2.19 -10.69 -3.91
CA LEU A 99 -2.15 -9.42 -4.66
C LEU A 99 -0.95 -8.56 -4.24
N ALA A 100 -0.66 -8.49 -2.94
CA ALA A 100 0.47 -7.74 -2.42
C ALA A 100 1.83 -8.37 -2.79
N GLU A 101 1.92 -9.71 -2.76
CA GLU A 101 3.11 -10.46 -3.16
C GLU A 101 3.42 -10.29 -4.64
N ARG A 102 2.43 -10.45 -5.51
CA ARG A 102 2.59 -10.25 -6.97
C ARG A 102 3.02 -8.82 -7.29
N GLN A 103 2.48 -7.84 -6.58
CA GLN A 103 2.90 -6.45 -6.75
C GLN A 103 4.36 -6.25 -6.36
N ALA A 104 4.78 -6.73 -5.19
CA ALA A 104 6.16 -6.62 -4.73
C ALA A 104 7.13 -7.30 -5.71
N GLU A 105 6.74 -8.43 -6.27
CA GLU A 105 7.53 -9.15 -7.26
C GLU A 105 7.66 -8.38 -8.60
N SER A 106 6.56 -7.84 -9.11
CA SER A 106 6.55 -7.01 -10.33
C SER A 106 7.38 -5.73 -10.17
N GLU A 107 7.39 -5.11 -8.98
CA GLU A 107 8.11 -3.87 -8.71
C GLU A 107 9.64 -4.09 -8.55
N SER A 108 10.08 -5.26 -8.10
CA SER A 108 11.49 -5.53 -7.81
C SER A 108 12.21 -6.36 -8.87
N ALA A 109 11.48 -7.16 -9.66
CA ALA A 109 12.08 -8.19 -10.53
C ALA A 109 13.19 -7.70 -11.48
N GLU A 110 12.94 -6.58 -12.17
CA GLU A 110 13.93 -6.03 -13.13
C GLU A 110 15.16 -5.48 -12.40
N LYS A 111 14.93 -4.77 -11.30
CA LYS A 111 16.00 -4.17 -10.49
C LYS A 111 16.85 -5.25 -9.83
N ASP A 112 16.22 -6.25 -9.22
CA ASP A 112 16.89 -7.35 -8.53
C ASP A 112 17.74 -8.16 -9.51
N ALA A 113 17.22 -8.41 -10.74
CA ALA A 113 17.97 -9.12 -11.80
C ALA A 113 19.17 -8.29 -12.30
N GLN A 114 19.01 -6.98 -12.43
CA GLN A 114 20.08 -6.09 -12.87
C GLN A 114 21.19 -5.99 -11.81
N GLU A 115 20.82 -5.77 -10.54
CA GLU A 115 21.78 -5.72 -9.43
C GLU A 115 22.59 -7.02 -9.30
N LEU A 116 21.93 -8.18 -9.46
CA LEU A 116 22.59 -9.47 -9.42
C LEU A 116 23.58 -9.63 -10.57
N LYS A 117 23.19 -9.23 -11.79
CA LYS A 117 24.04 -9.26 -12.97
C LYS A 117 25.26 -8.36 -12.82
N GLU A 118 25.05 -7.11 -12.41
CA GLU A 118 26.15 -6.14 -12.18
C GLU A 118 27.14 -6.66 -11.14
N LEU A 119 26.65 -7.28 -10.08
CA LEU A 119 27.49 -7.87 -9.06
C LEU A 119 28.27 -9.08 -9.60
N GLN A 120 27.62 -9.97 -10.36
CA GLN A 120 28.29 -11.10 -10.98
C GLN A 120 29.36 -10.66 -11.97
N ASP A 121 29.08 -9.67 -12.81
CA ASP A 121 30.00 -9.10 -13.78
C ASP A 121 31.22 -8.47 -13.07
N ALA A 122 31.02 -7.78 -11.95
CA ALA A 122 32.08 -7.17 -11.14
C ALA A 122 33.03 -8.21 -10.51
N TYR A 123 32.55 -9.42 -10.23
CA TYR A 123 33.33 -10.51 -9.65
C TYR A 123 33.69 -11.60 -10.63
N GLN A 124 33.46 -11.44 -11.97
CA GLN A 124 33.95 -12.33 -12.98
C GLN A 124 35.49 -12.21 -13.11
N GLY A 125 36.19 -13.33 -12.82
CA GLY A 125 37.60 -13.44 -13.08
C GLY A 125 37.90 -13.94 -14.52
N THR A 126 39.15 -13.98 -14.91
CA THR A 126 39.62 -14.52 -16.22
C THR A 126 39.40 -16.02 -16.39
N GLY A 127 38.69 -16.71 -15.49
CA GLY A 127 38.34 -18.13 -15.49
C GLY A 127 36.84 -18.37 -15.20
N ARG A 128 36.44 -19.68 -15.25
CA ARG A 128 35.04 -20.10 -15.02
C ARG A 128 34.57 -20.02 -13.56
N GLY A 129 34.80 -18.90 -12.85
CA GLY A 129 34.32 -18.76 -11.47
C GLY A 129 34.43 -17.33 -10.95
N LEU A 130 33.71 -17.06 -9.88
CA LEU A 130 33.78 -15.77 -9.17
C LEU A 130 35.13 -15.65 -8.43
N ILE A 131 35.72 -14.47 -8.44
CA ILE A 131 36.91 -14.16 -7.62
C ILE A 131 36.57 -14.38 -6.13
N SER A 132 37.59 -14.66 -5.32
CA SER A 132 37.42 -14.85 -3.85
C SER A 132 36.58 -13.74 -3.24
N GLY A 133 35.48 -14.12 -2.59
CA GLY A 133 34.50 -13.20 -1.99
C GLY A 133 33.23 -12.96 -2.84
N GLY A 134 33.22 -13.22 -4.14
CA GLY A 134 32.06 -12.98 -5.00
C GLY A 134 30.84 -13.81 -4.60
N ALA A 135 31.02 -15.09 -4.26
CA ALA A 135 29.92 -15.93 -3.78
C ALA A 135 29.29 -15.41 -2.47
N LYS A 136 30.11 -14.82 -1.58
CA LYS A 136 29.61 -14.21 -0.35
C LYS A 136 28.83 -12.93 -0.65
N ALA A 137 29.32 -12.08 -1.55
CA ALA A 137 28.66 -10.86 -1.95
C ALA A 137 27.30 -11.14 -2.61
N VAL A 138 27.20 -12.13 -3.49
CA VAL A 138 25.94 -12.59 -4.09
C VAL A 138 24.94 -13.03 -3.02
N LYS A 139 25.38 -13.83 -2.05
CA LYS A 139 24.51 -14.30 -0.96
C LYS A 139 24.04 -13.16 -0.04
N GLU A 140 24.86 -12.16 0.18
CA GLU A 140 24.47 -10.96 0.93
C GLU A 140 23.45 -10.13 0.15
N LEU A 141 23.64 -9.92 -1.16
CA LEU A 141 22.68 -9.24 -2.02
C LEU A 141 21.32 -9.97 -2.04
N GLU A 142 21.29 -11.28 -2.24
CA GLU A 142 20.06 -12.08 -2.20
C GLU A 142 19.32 -11.94 -0.87
N LYS A 143 20.06 -11.88 0.24
CA LYS A 143 19.47 -11.66 1.57
C LYS A 143 18.86 -10.26 1.71
N GLU A 144 19.53 -9.24 1.17
CA GLU A 144 19.03 -7.87 1.15
C GLU A 144 17.78 -7.75 0.27
N GLN A 145 17.78 -8.33 -0.93
CA GLN A 145 16.65 -8.39 -1.84
C GLN A 145 15.45 -9.09 -1.20
N LYS A 146 15.67 -10.23 -0.52
CA LYS A 146 14.61 -10.92 0.24
C LYS A 146 14.03 -10.05 1.36
N SER A 147 14.87 -9.32 2.08
CA SER A 147 14.42 -8.39 3.13
C SER A 147 13.63 -7.22 2.55
N SER A 148 14.09 -6.67 1.41
CA SER A 148 13.41 -5.60 0.67
C SER A 148 12.04 -6.07 0.16
N LYS A 149 11.96 -7.27 -0.45
CA LYS A 149 10.70 -7.88 -0.91
C LYS A 149 9.71 -8.07 0.24
N THR A 150 10.17 -8.56 1.40
CA THR A 150 9.30 -8.71 2.59
C THR A 150 8.74 -7.36 3.06
N ARG A 151 9.53 -6.30 2.97
CA ARG A 151 9.11 -4.95 3.31
C ARG A 151 8.10 -4.42 2.30
N ALA A 152 8.37 -4.57 1.00
CA ALA A 152 7.47 -4.18 -0.07
C ALA A 152 6.09 -4.87 0.02
N ILE A 153 6.06 -6.17 0.36
CA ILE A 153 4.79 -6.89 0.60
C ILE A 153 3.99 -6.21 1.71
N ARG A 154 4.62 -5.86 2.84
CA ARG A 154 3.93 -5.18 3.94
C ARG A 154 3.43 -3.79 3.56
N ASP A 155 4.22 -3.03 2.82
CA ASP A 155 3.83 -1.71 2.33
C ASP A 155 2.65 -1.81 1.36
N ASN A 156 2.63 -2.83 0.51
CA ASN A 156 1.52 -3.10 -0.41
C ASN A 156 0.24 -3.52 0.32
N ILE A 157 0.36 -4.34 1.39
CA ILE A 157 -0.77 -4.68 2.25
C ILE A 157 -1.29 -3.42 2.95
N ASP A 158 -0.40 -2.60 3.53
CA ASP A 158 -0.80 -1.36 4.21
C ASP A 158 -1.54 -0.41 3.26
N GLY A 159 -1.07 -0.29 2.01
CA GLY A 159 -1.74 0.46 0.97
C GLY A 159 -3.15 -0.08 0.63
N ALA A 160 -3.30 -1.41 0.57
CA ALA A 160 -4.60 -2.05 0.35
C ALA A 160 -5.55 -1.86 1.54
N LEU A 161 -5.05 -1.95 2.77
CA LEU A 161 -5.82 -1.67 3.98
C LEU A 161 -6.27 -0.20 4.05
N LEU A 162 -5.45 0.72 3.56
CA LEU A 162 -5.85 2.12 3.43
C LEU A 162 -7.01 2.28 2.43
N ASP A 163 -6.99 1.55 1.31
CA ASP A 163 -8.11 1.53 0.37
C ASP A 163 -9.41 1.02 1.03
N ILE A 164 -9.32 -0.08 1.78
CA ILE A 164 -10.47 -0.63 2.54
C ILE A 164 -10.97 0.39 3.59
N ALA A 165 -10.06 1.08 4.29
CA ALA A 165 -10.44 2.14 5.24
C ALA A 165 -11.20 3.28 4.54
N THR A 166 -10.77 3.68 3.33
CA THR A 166 -11.47 4.70 2.55
C THR A 166 -12.86 4.26 2.09
N PHE A 167 -13.03 2.97 1.76
CA PHE A 167 -14.34 2.40 1.45
C PHE A 167 -15.30 2.55 2.64
N TYR A 168 -14.90 2.11 3.83
CA TYR A 168 -15.75 2.26 5.02
C TYR A 168 -15.95 3.72 5.45
N ARG A 169 -14.94 4.57 5.24
CA ARG A 169 -15.11 6.02 5.44
C ARG A 169 -16.21 6.56 4.54
N ASP A 170 -16.22 6.19 3.27
CA ASP A 170 -17.23 6.65 2.33
C ASP A 170 -18.63 6.09 2.66
N VAL A 171 -18.71 4.85 3.15
CA VAL A 171 -19.96 4.28 3.71
C VAL A 171 -20.48 5.16 4.86
N LEU A 172 -19.61 5.57 5.78
CA LEU A 172 -20.00 6.43 6.91
C LEU A 172 -20.41 7.84 6.45
N VAL A 173 -19.71 8.40 5.47
CA VAL A 173 -20.04 9.68 4.83
C VAL A 173 -21.43 9.63 4.19
N PHE A 174 -21.75 8.55 3.48
CA PHE A 174 -23.07 8.33 2.88
C PHE A 174 -24.16 8.22 3.96
N GLN A 175 -23.90 7.48 5.05
CA GLN A 175 -24.81 7.34 6.18
C GLN A 175 -25.09 8.68 6.90
N SER A 176 -24.10 9.61 6.89
CA SER A 176 -24.22 10.95 7.46
C SER A 176 -24.79 11.99 6.49
N GLN A 177 -25.22 11.58 5.29
CA GLN A 177 -25.75 12.48 4.25
C GLN A 177 -24.78 13.59 3.82
N SER A 178 -23.46 13.34 3.88
CA SER A 178 -22.43 14.23 3.36
C SER A 178 -22.10 13.89 1.91
N GLU A 179 -21.69 14.88 1.12
CA GLU A 179 -21.45 14.73 -0.32
C GLU A 179 -20.00 14.37 -0.70
N GLU A 180 -19.06 14.33 0.24
CA GLU A 180 -17.63 14.13 -0.05
C GLU A 180 -17.19 12.67 -0.12
N ILE A 181 -17.59 11.94 -1.16
CA ILE A 181 -17.14 10.57 -1.42
C ILE A 181 -15.79 10.58 -2.16
N LEU A 182 -14.84 9.77 -1.69
CA LEU A 182 -13.53 9.58 -2.34
C LEU A 182 -13.60 8.58 -3.50
N ASN A 183 -14.32 7.48 -3.30
CA ASN A 183 -14.44 6.37 -4.23
C ASN A 183 -15.69 6.51 -5.12
N ILE A 184 -15.73 7.55 -5.97
CA ILE A 184 -16.88 7.83 -6.84
C ILE A 184 -17.17 6.65 -7.79
N ASP A 185 -16.14 5.94 -8.22
CA ASP A 185 -16.23 4.75 -9.07
C ASP A 185 -16.97 3.57 -8.41
N LEU A 186 -17.23 3.64 -7.09
CA LEU A 186 -17.92 2.63 -6.29
C LEU A 186 -19.17 3.17 -5.59
N GLU A 187 -19.71 4.31 -5.99
CA GLU A 187 -20.82 4.98 -5.32
C GLU A 187 -22.04 4.07 -5.15
N ASP A 188 -22.41 3.30 -6.16
CA ASP A 188 -23.53 2.35 -6.09
C ASP A 188 -23.29 1.25 -5.05
N ILE A 189 -22.07 0.73 -4.98
CA ILE A 189 -21.71 -0.32 -4.04
C ILE A 189 -21.72 0.24 -2.62
N ILE A 190 -21.13 1.43 -2.43
CA ILE A 190 -21.07 2.13 -1.15
C ILE A 190 -22.48 2.46 -0.64
N SER A 191 -23.35 3.00 -1.50
CA SER A 191 -24.71 3.36 -1.13
C SER A 191 -25.54 2.13 -0.73
N ASN A 192 -25.41 1.02 -1.46
CA ASN A 192 -26.07 -0.24 -1.13
C ASN A 192 -25.57 -0.81 0.20
N TYR A 193 -24.24 -0.80 0.42
CA TYR A 193 -23.66 -1.27 1.67
C TYR A 193 -24.09 -0.39 2.86
N ALA A 194 -24.10 0.92 2.68
CA ALA A 194 -24.52 1.89 3.70
C ALA A 194 -25.95 1.69 4.19
N ARG A 195 -26.86 1.25 3.30
CA ARG A 195 -28.27 0.97 3.66
C ARG A 195 -28.44 -0.33 4.45
N THR A 196 -27.51 -1.26 4.35
CA THR A 196 -27.57 -2.57 5.02
C THR A 196 -26.80 -2.61 6.34
N THR A 197 -25.99 -1.58 6.62
CA THR A 197 -25.07 -1.52 7.77
C THR A 197 -25.36 -0.31 8.63
N SER A 198 -25.21 -0.42 9.95
CA SER A 198 -25.34 0.74 10.87
C SER A 198 -24.04 1.54 10.96
N ALA A 199 -24.14 2.84 11.22
CA ALA A 199 -22.96 3.71 11.41
C ALA A 199 -22.03 3.19 12.54
N LYS A 200 -22.61 2.65 13.61
CA LYS A 200 -21.84 2.00 14.69
C LYS A 200 -20.99 0.84 14.16
N ARG A 201 -21.58 -0.02 13.32
CA ARG A 201 -20.85 -1.14 12.73
C ARG A 201 -19.77 -0.65 11.77
N THR A 202 -20.04 0.35 10.96
CA THR A 202 -19.07 0.96 10.05
C THR A 202 -17.86 1.52 10.81
N ILE A 203 -18.08 2.20 11.96
CA ILE A 203 -16.98 2.68 12.81
C ILE A 203 -16.13 1.52 13.34
N GLN A 204 -16.75 0.44 13.82
CA GLN A 204 -16.02 -0.75 14.27
C GLN A 204 -15.19 -1.39 13.15
N GLN A 205 -15.69 -1.39 11.92
CA GLN A 205 -14.96 -1.88 10.76
C GLN A 205 -13.74 -1.00 10.43
N ILE A 206 -13.88 0.32 10.53
CA ILE A 206 -12.75 1.26 10.38
C ILE A 206 -11.70 1.00 11.48
N GLU A 207 -12.12 0.86 12.72
CA GLU A 207 -11.22 0.58 13.85
C GLU A 207 -10.46 -0.73 13.66
N ALA A 208 -11.14 -1.79 13.19
CA ALA A 208 -10.51 -3.07 12.89
C ALA A 208 -9.43 -2.95 11.80
N VAL A 209 -9.70 -2.17 10.75
CA VAL A 209 -8.69 -1.91 9.70
C VAL A 209 -7.48 -1.16 10.26
N LEU A 210 -7.69 -0.13 11.09
CA LEU A 210 -6.61 0.64 11.70
C LEU A 210 -5.78 -0.20 12.69
N GLU A 211 -6.42 -1.09 13.42
CA GLU A 211 -5.75 -2.05 14.29
C GLU A 211 -4.88 -3.03 13.50
N ALA A 212 -5.41 -3.59 12.41
CA ALA A 212 -4.64 -4.48 11.53
C ALA A 212 -3.40 -3.79 10.96
N ARG A 213 -3.51 -2.52 10.52
CA ARG A 213 -2.37 -1.72 10.08
C ARG A 213 -1.34 -1.52 11.18
N THR A 214 -1.79 -1.25 12.40
CA THR A 214 -0.91 -1.11 13.57
C THR A 214 -0.18 -2.42 13.88
N ASN A 215 -0.87 -3.56 13.81
CA ASN A 215 -0.27 -4.88 14.03
C ASN A 215 0.79 -5.21 12.97
N LEU A 216 0.54 -4.90 11.69
CA LEU A 216 1.52 -5.07 10.62
C LEU A 216 2.76 -4.20 10.82
N SER A 217 2.60 -2.94 11.27
CA SER A 217 3.73 -2.05 11.57
C SER A 217 4.60 -2.57 12.72
N ARG A 218 4.02 -3.38 13.63
CA ARG A 218 4.70 -4.07 14.73
C ARG A 218 5.24 -5.45 14.35
N ASN A 219 5.34 -5.73 13.05
CA ASN A 219 5.85 -6.99 12.51
C ASN A 219 4.99 -8.23 12.79
N ALA A 220 3.69 -8.10 13.03
CA ALA A 220 2.79 -9.25 13.08
C ALA A 220 2.82 -10.05 11.75
N ALA A 221 2.46 -11.34 11.83
CA ALA A 221 2.38 -12.21 10.65
C ALA A 221 1.27 -11.71 9.71
N PRO A 222 1.56 -11.40 8.42
CA PRO A 222 0.60 -10.78 7.53
C PRO A 222 -0.68 -11.60 7.36
N LEU A 223 -0.57 -12.89 7.04
CA LEU A 223 -1.75 -13.74 6.80
C LEU A 223 -2.68 -13.78 8.02
N ALA A 224 -2.15 -14.08 9.21
CA ALA A 224 -2.96 -14.16 10.42
C ALA A 224 -3.63 -12.81 10.77
N THR A 225 -2.93 -11.70 10.52
CA THR A 225 -3.50 -10.35 10.73
C THR A 225 -4.65 -10.09 9.76
N LEU A 226 -4.52 -10.49 8.51
CA LEU A 226 -5.58 -10.33 7.50
C LEU A 226 -6.77 -11.25 7.77
N GLU A 227 -6.55 -12.49 8.17
CA GLU A 227 -7.61 -13.42 8.57
C GLU A 227 -8.43 -12.88 9.74
N ALA A 228 -7.76 -12.41 10.80
CA ALA A 228 -8.42 -11.77 11.94
C ALA A 228 -9.20 -10.52 11.51
N LEU A 229 -8.61 -9.68 10.66
CA LEU A 229 -9.28 -8.50 10.11
C LEU A 229 -10.55 -8.88 9.35
N PHE A 230 -10.47 -9.76 8.34
CA PHE A 230 -11.65 -10.07 7.52
C PHE A 230 -12.75 -10.75 8.33
N CYS A 231 -12.41 -11.53 9.36
CA CYS A 231 -13.38 -12.04 10.32
C CYS A 231 -14.04 -10.91 11.14
N ALA A 232 -13.29 -9.88 11.50
CA ALA A 232 -13.83 -8.71 12.20
C ALA A 232 -14.68 -7.80 11.29
N LEU A 233 -14.40 -7.75 10.00
CA LEU A 233 -15.16 -6.96 9.01
C LEU A 233 -16.52 -7.58 8.64
N LYS A 234 -16.65 -8.89 8.74
CA LYS A 234 -17.90 -9.64 8.52
C LYS A 234 -18.96 -9.26 9.53
#